data_c0e67ce65a8aee6d963b1b8601184a4e
#
_entry.id   c0e67ce65a8aee6d963b1b8601184a4e
#
_cell.length_a   1.000
_cell.length_b   1.000
_cell.length_c   1.000
_cell.angle_alpha   90.00
_cell.angle_beta   90.00
_cell.angle_gamma   90.00
#
_symmetry.space_group_name_H-M   'P 1'
#
loop_
_entity.id
_entity.type
_entity.pdbx_description
1 polymer ?
#
loop_
_entity_poly.entity_id
_entity_poly.type
_entity_poly.pdbx_seq_one_letter_code
_entity_poly.pdbx_strand_id
1 'polypeptide(L)'
;TDPYFDMVIDCSPDLKINGGLGSISEQLIDSGVHVALGGGMKHFTPLAEGSDQTVLELAKESGYQLVSNATELDGSGAGKLLGLFSPSTMPVMWRGQDDRAAEKPDPSFLNRIHSMLGSVTYPEPMDCESNPEYIDIPSISLMTQTALDRLTEEDERNFFLMVESASIDKQSHQRKACGSIGELKQLDESLAVAMKFAESHPDTLILVTADHGQAAQLVPERTLYSGIP
;
A
#
# COMPACT_ATOMS: atom_id res chain seq x y z
N THR A 1 -5.80 -0.62 19.40
CA THR A 1 -5.51 -2.00 18.95
C THR A 1 -5.57 -2.06 17.46
N ASP A 2 -4.73 -2.86 16.86
CA ASP A 2 -4.77 -3.09 15.42
C ASP A 2 -6.10 -3.78 15.07
N PRO A 3 -6.87 -3.26 14.10
CA PRO A 3 -8.17 -3.83 13.74
C PRO A 3 -8.11 -5.31 13.34
N TYR A 4 -6.96 -5.75 12.87
CA TYR A 4 -6.75 -7.14 12.50
C TYR A 4 -6.83 -8.06 13.73
N PHE A 5 -6.28 -7.65 14.86
CA PHE A 5 -6.35 -8.42 16.11
C PHE A 5 -7.70 -8.32 16.79
N ASP A 6 -8.39 -7.19 16.65
CA ASP A 6 -9.75 -7.05 17.19
C ASP A 6 -10.74 -8.03 16.55
N MET A 7 -10.43 -8.54 15.37
CA MET A 7 -11.24 -9.56 14.69
C MET A 7 -10.96 -10.99 15.16
N VAL A 8 -9.88 -11.22 15.87
CA VAL A 8 -9.48 -12.54 16.36
C VAL A 8 -9.70 -12.58 17.88
N ILE A 9 -10.94 -12.68 18.26
CA ILE A 9 -11.43 -12.61 19.66
C ILE A 9 -10.73 -13.60 20.60
N ASP A 10 -10.16 -14.68 20.07
CA ASP A 10 -9.52 -15.73 20.85
C ASP A 10 -7.99 -15.56 20.99
N CYS A 11 -7.39 -14.53 20.42
CA CYS A 11 -5.96 -14.23 20.60
C CYS A 11 -5.74 -13.33 21.83
N SER A 12 -6.31 -13.73 22.96
CA SER A 12 -6.07 -13.06 24.25
C SER A 12 -4.59 -13.01 24.69
N PRO A 13 -3.67 -13.83 24.15
CA PRO A 13 -2.23 -13.69 24.43
C PRO A 13 -1.58 -12.47 23.82
N ASP A 14 -2.27 -11.72 22.96
CA ASP A 14 -1.69 -10.58 22.23
C ASP A 14 -1.44 -9.37 23.13
N LEU A 15 -2.16 -9.28 24.23
CA LEU A 15 -1.91 -8.26 25.24
C LEU A 15 -0.63 -8.56 26.01
N LYS A 16 0.30 -7.61 26.08
CA LYS A 16 1.56 -7.74 26.82
C LYS A 16 1.34 -8.10 28.28
N ILE A 17 0.29 -7.57 28.90
CA ILE A 17 -0.11 -7.88 30.28
C ILE A 17 -0.42 -9.37 30.48
N ASN A 18 -0.79 -10.09 29.46
CA ASN A 18 -1.07 -11.52 29.47
C ASN A 18 0.09 -12.36 28.89
N GLY A 19 1.25 -11.75 28.67
CA GLY A 19 2.41 -12.41 28.08
C GLY A 19 2.41 -12.45 26.53
N GLY A 20 1.52 -11.68 25.90
CA GLY A 20 1.50 -11.48 24.44
C GLY A 20 2.52 -10.45 23.98
N LEU A 21 2.52 -10.19 22.68
CA LEU A 21 3.50 -9.31 22.01
C LEU A 21 3.01 -7.87 21.83
N GLY A 22 1.77 -7.57 22.19
CA GLY A 22 1.15 -6.27 21.97
C GLY A 22 0.60 -6.10 20.56
N SER A 23 0.27 -4.87 20.17
CA SER A 23 -0.24 -4.54 18.84
C SER A 23 0.79 -4.79 17.74
N ILE A 24 0.35 -4.90 16.48
CA ILE A 24 1.26 -5.06 15.33
C ILE A 24 2.28 -3.91 15.26
N SER A 25 1.85 -2.68 15.55
CA SER A 25 2.75 -1.52 15.56
C SER A 25 3.83 -1.62 16.65
N GLU A 26 3.49 -2.13 17.84
CA GLU A 26 4.48 -2.40 18.88
C GLU A 26 5.44 -3.51 18.45
N GLN A 27 4.91 -4.61 17.91
CA GLN A 27 5.72 -5.71 17.40
C GLN A 27 6.67 -5.26 16.28
N LEU A 28 6.22 -4.35 15.40
CA LEU A 28 7.07 -3.76 14.37
C LEU A 28 8.27 -3.03 14.99
N ILE A 29 8.05 -2.21 16.01
CA ILE A 29 9.14 -1.51 16.70
C ILE A 29 10.07 -2.49 17.42
N ASP A 30 9.50 -3.45 18.14
CA ASP A 30 10.24 -4.46 18.91
C ASP A 30 11.06 -5.41 18.00
N SER A 31 10.62 -5.64 16.75
CA SER A 31 11.35 -6.45 15.77
C SER A 31 12.70 -5.85 15.37
N GLY A 32 12.87 -4.55 15.58
CA GLY A 32 14.10 -3.84 15.23
C GLY A 32 14.36 -3.68 13.73
N VAL A 33 13.32 -3.78 12.88
CA VAL A 33 13.44 -3.53 11.44
C VAL A 33 14.08 -2.15 11.20
N HIS A 34 15.03 -2.06 10.26
CA HIS A 34 15.80 -0.83 10.08
C HIS A 34 14.99 0.27 9.38
N VAL A 35 14.16 -0.11 8.41
CA VAL A 35 13.37 0.82 7.60
C VAL A 35 11.94 0.30 7.49
N ALA A 36 10.97 1.10 7.93
CA ALA A 36 9.55 0.85 7.77
C ALA A 36 8.87 2.11 7.22
N LEU A 37 8.33 2.03 6.01
CA LEU A 37 7.75 3.17 5.28
C LEU A 37 6.35 2.83 4.78
N GLY A 38 5.38 3.70 5.02
CA GLY A 38 4.01 3.45 4.56
C GLY A 38 2.97 4.38 5.17
N GLY A 39 1.72 3.98 5.15
CA GLY A 39 0.63 4.63 5.87
C GLY A 39 0.43 4.07 7.27
N GLY A 40 -0.74 4.33 7.86
CA GLY A 40 -1.14 3.71 9.12
C GLY A 40 -0.72 4.46 10.40
N MET A 41 -0.42 5.75 10.33
CA MET A 41 -0.04 6.57 11.51
C MET A 41 -1.01 6.41 12.68
N LYS A 42 -2.31 6.20 12.40
CA LYS A 42 -3.34 6.00 13.45
C LYS A 42 -3.06 4.80 14.37
N HIS A 43 -2.26 3.83 13.93
CA HIS A 43 -1.92 2.65 14.71
C HIS A 43 -0.70 2.87 15.62
N PHE A 44 0.03 3.96 15.40
CA PHE A 44 1.21 4.34 16.19
C PHE A 44 0.92 5.46 17.21
N THR A 45 -0.23 6.15 17.08
CA THR A 45 -0.65 7.22 18.00
C THR A 45 -1.26 6.73 19.33
N PRO A 46 -1.85 5.52 19.45
CA PRO A 46 -2.31 5.03 20.73
C PRO A 46 -1.17 4.81 21.71
N LEU A 47 -1.52 4.78 23.00
CA LEU A 47 -0.58 4.36 24.03
C LEU A 47 -0.19 2.89 23.82
N ALA A 48 1.08 2.62 23.98
CA ALA A 48 1.57 1.25 24.01
C ALA A 48 1.03 0.54 25.25
N GLU A 49 0.80 -0.75 25.15
CA GLU A 49 0.19 -1.51 26.21
C GLU A 49 1.04 -1.54 27.49
N GLY A 50 0.44 -1.12 28.59
CA GLY A 50 1.10 -1.05 29.88
C GLY A 50 2.09 0.12 30.00
N SER A 51 2.00 1.12 29.14
CA SER A 51 2.85 2.29 29.09
C SER A 51 2.02 3.58 29.09
N ASP A 52 2.61 4.66 29.58
CA ASP A 52 2.06 6.02 29.42
C ASP A 52 2.55 6.70 28.13
N GLN A 53 3.33 5.99 27.31
CA GLN A 53 3.90 6.47 26.05
C GLN A 53 3.13 5.92 24.87
N THR A 54 3.03 6.70 23.81
CA THR A 54 2.53 6.25 22.52
C THR A 54 3.53 5.32 21.82
N VAL A 55 3.07 4.53 20.87
CA VAL A 55 3.97 3.69 20.06
C VAL A 55 4.96 4.55 19.26
N LEU A 56 4.57 5.79 18.86
CA LEU A 56 5.50 6.74 18.23
C LEU A 56 6.63 7.18 19.16
N GLU A 57 6.33 7.39 20.44
CA GLU A 57 7.36 7.75 21.43
C GLU A 57 8.29 6.58 21.67
N LEU A 58 7.77 5.36 21.79
CA LEU A 58 8.60 4.14 21.86
C LEU A 58 9.48 3.96 20.62
N ALA A 59 8.97 4.26 19.43
CA ALA A 59 9.77 4.21 18.20
C ALA A 59 10.95 5.18 18.27
N LYS A 60 10.74 6.42 18.74
CA LYS A 60 11.83 7.40 18.93
C LYS A 60 12.88 6.91 19.94
N GLU A 61 12.43 6.37 21.08
CA GLU A 61 13.33 5.82 22.10
C GLU A 61 14.11 4.60 21.59
N SER A 62 13.51 3.82 20.67
CA SER A 62 14.17 2.71 19.99
C SER A 62 15.11 3.14 18.85
N GLY A 63 15.33 4.46 18.71
CA GLY A 63 16.30 5.04 17.78
C GLY A 63 15.75 5.27 16.37
N TYR A 64 14.43 5.21 16.14
CA TYR A 64 13.85 5.55 14.85
C TYR A 64 13.79 7.06 14.63
N GLN A 65 14.27 7.51 13.47
CA GLN A 65 13.92 8.80 12.92
C GLN A 65 12.49 8.70 12.37
N LEU A 66 11.63 9.65 12.73
CA LEU A 66 10.26 9.71 12.21
C LEU A 66 10.18 10.72 11.07
N VAL A 67 9.53 10.31 9.98
CA VAL A 67 9.21 11.17 8.83
C VAL A 67 7.75 10.99 8.43
N SER A 68 7.11 12.04 7.95
CA SER A 68 5.67 12.05 7.68
C SER A 68 5.28 12.51 6.26
N ASN A 69 6.25 12.91 5.45
CA ASN A 69 6.04 13.39 4.08
C ASN A 69 7.28 13.15 3.21
N ALA A 70 7.12 13.37 1.90
CA ALA A 70 8.19 13.14 0.92
C ALA A 70 9.42 14.03 1.16
N THR A 71 9.21 15.28 1.53
CA THR A 71 10.29 16.23 1.80
C THR A 71 11.13 15.81 2.99
N GLU A 72 10.51 15.37 4.09
CA GLU A 72 11.20 14.83 5.26
C GLU A 72 11.93 13.53 4.96
N LEU A 73 11.33 12.68 4.11
CA LEU A 73 11.95 11.42 3.68
C LEU A 73 13.24 11.67 2.89
N ASP A 74 13.18 12.56 1.90
CA ASP A 74 14.33 12.92 1.05
C ASP A 74 15.47 13.56 1.87
N GLY A 75 15.13 14.35 2.88
CA GLY A 75 16.09 14.97 3.79
C GLY A 75 16.52 14.10 4.98
N SER A 76 16.08 12.85 5.05
CA SER A 76 16.33 12.00 6.21
C SER A 76 17.77 11.48 6.27
N GLY A 77 18.37 11.46 7.48
CA GLY A 77 19.75 11.01 7.73
C GLY A 77 19.88 9.48 7.87
N ALA A 78 21.05 8.99 8.29
CA ALA A 78 21.33 7.58 8.53
C ALA A 78 20.58 7.01 9.76
N GLY A 79 20.58 5.67 9.93
CA GLY A 79 20.00 4.97 11.06
C GLY A 79 18.58 4.46 10.81
N LYS A 80 17.92 3.97 11.87
CA LYS A 80 16.56 3.42 11.75
C LYS A 80 15.54 4.48 11.33
N LEU A 81 14.64 4.11 10.43
CA LEU A 81 13.65 5.01 9.83
C LEU A 81 12.24 4.46 9.94
N LEU A 82 11.32 5.26 10.46
CA LEU A 82 9.90 5.01 10.44
C LEU A 82 9.20 6.16 9.70
N GLY A 83 8.70 5.90 8.50
CA GLY A 83 7.94 6.86 7.69
C GLY A 83 6.46 6.52 7.70
N LEU A 84 5.64 7.45 8.19
CA LEU A 84 4.19 7.29 8.30
C LEU A 84 3.48 8.43 7.55
N PHE A 85 3.22 8.22 6.27
CA PHE A 85 2.83 9.26 5.31
C PHE A 85 1.33 9.50 5.20
N SER A 86 0.53 8.74 5.93
CA SER A 86 -0.93 8.89 5.96
C SER A 86 -1.49 8.33 7.28
N PRO A 87 -2.60 8.87 7.77
CA PRO A 87 -3.30 8.32 8.94
C PRO A 87 -3.75 6.86 8.75
N SER A 88 -4.08 6.47 7.52
CA SER A 88 -4.54 5.11 7.15
C SER A 88 -3.81 4.65 5.89
N THR A 89 -4.54 4.16 4.88
CA THR A 89 -3.98 3.86 3.56
C THR A 89 -3.44 5.14 2.92
N MET A 90 -2.28 5.06 2.28
CA MET A 90 -1.72 6.18 1.53
C MET A 90 -2.65 6.53 0.35
N PRO A 91 -2.81 7.82 0.02
CA PRO A 91 -3.49 8.23 -1.20
C PRO A 91 -2.82 7.63 -2.43
N VAL A 92 -3.63 7.23 -3.41
CA VAL A 92 -3.13 6.72 -4.70
C VAL A 92 -2.71 7.87 -5.60
N MET A 93 -1.74 7.65 -6.49
CA MET A 93 -1.23 8.67 -7.38
C MET A 93 -2.27 9.13 -8.41
N TRP A 94 -3.04 8.21 -8.97
CA TRP A 94 -4.07 8.48 -9.98
C TRP A 94 -5.46 8.08 -9.50
N ARG A 95 -6.46 8.79 -10.01
CA ARG A 95 -7.87 8.44 -9.83
C ARG A 95 -8.63 8.58 -11.16
N GLY A 96 -9.81 8.02 -11.24
CA GLY A 96 -10.71 8.30 -12.36
C GLY A 96 -11.22 9.74 -12.30
N GLN A 97 -11.50 10.31 -13.44
CA GLN A 97 -12.11 11.63 -13.56
C GLN A 97 -13.31 11.76 -12.61
N ASP A 98 -13.32 12.82 -11.80
CA ASP A 98 -14.33 13.07 -10.76
C ASP A 98 -14.45 11.94 -9.72
N ASP A 99 -13.35 11.22 -9.45
CA ASP A 99 -13.28 10.04 -8.56
C ASP A 99 -14.20 8.87 -8.99
N ARG A 100 -14.57 8.81 -10.26
CA ARG A 100 -15.42 7.74 -10.81
C ARG A 100 -14.72 6.38 -10.70
N ALA A 101 -15.53 5.39 -10.40
CA ALA A 101 -15.17 3.97 -10.51
C ALA A 101 -15.79 3.36 -11.78
N ALA A 102 -15.46 2.12 -12.10
CA ALA A 102 -16.09 1.39 -13.17
C ALA A 102 -17.61 1.28 -12.94
N GLU A 103 -18.39 1.68 -13.95
CA GLU A 103 -19.83 1.70 -13.93
C GLU A 103 -20.40 0.55 -14.76
N LYS A 104 -21.57 0.06 -14.35
CA LYS A 104 -22.26 -0.98 -15.13
C LYS A 104 -22.96 -0.37 -16.35
N PRO A 105 -22.91 -1.05 -17.49
CA PRO A 105 -23.80 -0.70 -18.60
C PRO A 105 -25.27 -0.76 -18.19
N ASP A 106 -26.10 0.13 -18.75
CA ASP A 106 -27.54 0.18 -18.47
C ASP A 106 -28.33 -0.54 -19.55
N PRO A 107 -28.87 -1.74 -19.27
CA PRO A 107 -29.67 -2.49 -20.21
C PRO A 107 -31.08 -1.90 -20.30
N SER A 108 -31.62 -1.77 -21.54
CA SER A 108 -32.98 -1.41 -21.76
C SER A 108 -33.96 -2.43 -21.17
N PHE A 109 -35.23 -2.06 -20.99
CA PHE A 109 -36.25 -2.97 -20.45
C PHE A 109 -36.31 -4.32 -21.19
N LEU A 110 -36.23 -4.31 -22.51
CA LEU A 110 -36.24 -5.54 -23.30
C LEU A 110 -34.97 -6.38 -23.07
N ASN A 111 -33.83 -5.74 -22.91
CA ASN A 111 -32.57 -6.45 -22.68
C ASN A 111 -32.51 -7.09 -21.28
N ARG A 112 -33.20 -6.51 -20.29
CA ARG A 112 -33.39 -7.12 -18.97
C ARG A 112 -34.26 -8.38 -19.02
N ILE A 113 -35.20 -8.47 -19.98
CA ILE A 113 -36.01 -9.68 -20.16
C ILE A 113 -35.21 -10.77 -20.88
N HIS A 114 -34.46 -10.41 -21.91
CA HIS A 114 -33.61 -11.34 -22.63
C HIS A 114 -32.46 -10.60 -23.31
N SER A 115 -31.22 -11.11 -23.12
CA SER A 115 -29.97 -10.47 -23.54
C SER A 115 -29.85 -10.21 -25.07
N MET A 116 -30.64 -10.89 -25.90
CA MET A 116 -30.66 -10.66 -27.33
C MET A 116 -31.70 -9.59 -27.78
N LEU A 117 -32.48 -9.07 -26.84
CA LEU A 117 -33.51 -8.07 -27.12
C LEU A 117 -33.09 -6.70 -26.61
N GLY A 118 -33.57 -5.65 -27.34
CA GLY A 118 -33.32 -4.27 -26.93
C GLY A 118 -31.87 -3.81 -27.14
N SER A 119 -31.44 -2.87 -26.31
CA SER A 119 -30.13 -2.21 -26.38
C SER A 119 -29.50 -2.11 -24.99
N VAL A 120 -28.18 -1.89 -24.97
CA VAL A 120 -27.40 -1.59 -23.79
C VAL A 120 -26.70 -0.25 -24.01
N THR A 121 -26.83 0.65 -23.03
CA THR A 121 -26.10 1.91 -23.02
C THR A 121 -24.86 1.75 -22.17
N TYR A 122 -23.70 1.99 -22.74
CA TYR A 122 -22.42 1.95 -22.00
C TYR A 122 -22.19 3.29 -21.32
N PRO A 123 -21.51 3.28 -20.17
CA PRO A 123 -21.04 4.52 -19.56
C PRO A 123 -20.12 5.31 -20.50
N GLU A 124 -20.09 6.63 -20.32
CA GLU A 124 -19.13 7.46 -21.03
C GLU A 124 -17.69 7.06 -20.66
N PRO A 125 -16.75 7.11 -21.61
CA PRO A 125 -15.33 6.91 -21.31
C PRO A 125 -14.87 7.80 -20.17
N MET A 126 -13.87 7.32 -19.42
CA MET A 126 -13.33 8.01 -18.26
C MET A 126 -11.82 8.14 -18.42
N ASP A 127 -11.32 9.37 -18.26
CA ASP A 127 -9.89 9.64 -18.23
C ASP A 127 -9.34 9.43 -16.81
N CYS A 128 -8.04 9.07 -16.75
CA CYS A 128 -7.32 9.05 -15.49
C CYS A 128 -6.70 10.41 -15.22
N GLU A 129 -6.86 10.91 -14.01
CA GLU A 129 -6.32 12.20 -13.57
C GLU A 129 -5.42 12.04 -12.34
N SER A 130 -4.56 13.03 -12.11
CA SER A 130 -3.78 13.08 -10.87
C SER A 130 -4.68 13.23 -9.66
N ASN A 131 -4.43 12.45 -8.62
CA ASN A 131 -5.20 12.56 -7.39
C ASN A 131 -4.77 13.81 -6.60
N PRO A 132 -5.68 14.77 -6.34
CA PRO A 132 -5.34 15.98 -5.59
C PRO A 132 -4.97 15.72 -4.12
N GLU A 133 -5.28 14.55 -3.58
CA GLU A 133 -4.86 14.14 -2.24
C GLU A 133 -3.41 13.61 -2.20
N TYR A 134 -2.81 13.35 -3.36
CA TYR A 134 -1.42 12.89 -3.48
C TYR A 134 -0.46 14.08 -3.45
N ILE A 135 -0.46 14.80 -2.31
CA ILE A 135 0.37 15.98 -2.10
C ILE A 135 1.43 15.64 -1.04
N ASP A 136 2.70 15.83 -1.39
CA ASP A 136 3.86 15.53 -0.53
C ASP A 136 3.87 14.09 0.04
N ILE A 137 3.25 13.18 -0.72
CA ILE A 137 3.27 11.74 -0.46
C ILE A 137 4.47 11.16 -1.23
N PRO A 138 5.39 10.43 -0.58
CA PRO A 138 6.50 9.84 -1.28
C PRO A 138 6.03 8.74 -2.24
N SER A 139 6.62 8.71 -3.43
CA SER A 139 6.42 7.59 -4.36
C SER A 139 7.05 6.31 -3.80
N ILE A 140 6.56 5.14 -4.27
CA ILE A 140 7.18 3.85 -3.91
C ILE A 140 8.64 3.81 -4.37
N SER A 141 8.96 4.43 -5.51
CA SER A 141 10.34 4.53 -6.01
C SER A 141 11.25 5.34 -5.08
N LEU A 142 10.78 6.49 -4.54
CA LEU A 142 11.53 7.26 -3.56
C LEU A 142 11.72 6.47 -2.25
N MET A 143 10.67 5.83 -1.76
CA MET A 143 10.76 4.97 -0.56
C MET A 143 11.74 3.81 -0.76
N THR A 144 11.73 3.20 -1.94
CA THR A 144 12.64 2.10 -2.28
C THR A 144 14.10 2.59 -2.36
N GLN A 145 14.34 3.73 -3.02
CA GLN A 145 15.68 4.32 -3.09
C GLN A 145 16.21 4.64 -1.69
N THR A 146 15.42 5.34 -0.87
CA THR A 146 15.80 5.68 0.51
C THR A 146 16.09 4.43 1.35
N ALA A 147 15.28 3.37 1.19
CA ALA A 147 15.50 2.13 1.91
C ALA A 147 16.81 1.43 1.49
N LEU A 148 17.09 1.37 0.19
CA LEU A 148 18.32 0.79 -0.34
C LEU A 148 19.55 1.57 0.13
N ASP A 149 19.51 2.90 0.05
CA ASP A 149 20.63 3.75 0.49
C ASP A 149 20.94 3.50 1.97
N ARG A 150 19.92 3.47 2.83
CA ARG A 150 20.11 3.23 4.26
C ARG A 150 20.61 1.84 4.60
N LEU A 151 20.05 0.81 3.95
CA LEU A 151 20.43 -0.58 4.23
C LEU A 151 21.85 -0.91 3.77
N THR A 152 22.43 -0.10 2.87
CA THR A 152 23.80 -0.24 2.39
C THR A 152 24.81 0.64 3.12
N GLU A 153 24.38 1.74 3.73
CA GLU A 153 25.29 2.62 4.48
C GLU A 153 25.77 2.02 5.82
N GLU A 154 24.96 1.17 6.46
CA GLU A 154 25.20 0.75 7.83
C GLU A 154 26.15 -0.43 8.02
N ASP A 155 26.49 -1.18 6.99
CA ASP A 155 27.51 -2.24 7.09
C ASP A 155 27.62 -3.09 5.80
N GLU A 156 28.71 -3.86 5.70
CA GLU A 156 28.91 -4.93 4.70
C GLU A 156 27.94 -6.13 4.88
N ARG A 157 26.89 -5.98 5.70
CA ARG A 157 25.92 -7.04 5.98
C ARG A 157 24.86 -7.14 4.88
N ASN A 158 24.45 -8.37 4.59
CA ASN A 158 23.33 -8.64 3.72
C ASN A 158 22.03 -8.07 4.32
N PHE A 159 21.12 -7.62 3.49
CA PHE A 159 19.80 -7.16 3.90
C PHE A 159 18.68 -7.87 3.14
N PHE A 160 17.50 -7.77 3.67
CA PHE A 160 16.26 -8.13 3.01
C PHE A 160 15.37 -6.88 2.94
N LEU A 161 14.88 -6.55 1.75
CA LEU A 161 13.93 -5.47 1.52
C LEU A 161 12.68 -6.03 0.85
N MET A 162 11.51 -5.78 1.44
CA MET A 162 10.22 -6.04 0.82
C MET A 162 9.58 -4.71 0.43
N VAL A 163 9.14 -4.63 -0.82
CA VAL A 163 8.42 -3.47 -1.38
C VAL A 163 7.07 -3.95 -1.87
N GLU A 164 6.01 -3.31 -1.42
CA GLU A 164 4.64 -3.67 -1.77
C GLU A 164 3.87 -2.46 -2.30
N SER A 165 3.16 -2.65 -3.41
CA SER A 165 2.16 -1.70 -3.90
C SER A 165 0.75 -2.16 -3.51
N ALA A 166 0.44 -2.13 -2.22
CA ALA A 166 -0.79 -2.65 -1.62
C ALA A 166 -2.07 -2.05 -2.19
N SER A 167 -2.01 -0.83 -2.74
CA SER A 167 -3.18 -0.14 -3.26
C SER A 167 -3.62 -0.61 -4.65
N ILE A 168 -2.81 -1.43 -5.35
CA ILE A 168 -3.26 -2.12 -6.58
C ILE A 168 -4.51 -2.95 -6.25
N ASP A 169 -4.44 -3.77 -5.22
CA ASP A 169 -5.55 -4.62 -4.77
C ASP A 169 -6.73 -3.80 -4.25
N LYS A 170 -6.47 -2.85 -3.36
CA LYS A 170 -7.53 -1.99 -2.78
C LYS A 170 -8.33 -1.23 -3.84
N GLN A 171 -7.66 -0.70 -4.85
CA GLN A 171 -8.31 0.00 -5.95
C GLN A 171 -9.08 -0.96 -6.87
N SER A 172 -8.55 -2.16 -7.08
CA SER A 172 -9.22 -3.21 -7.84
C SER A 172 -10.51 -3.67 -7.14
N HIS A 173 -10.50 -3.86 -5.83
CA HIS A 173 -11.71 -4.14 -5.04
C HIS A 173 -12.77 -3.04 -5.17
N GLN A 174 -12.34 -1.79 -5.27
CA GLN A 174 -13.24 -0.64 -5.46
C GLN A 174 -13.62 -0.41 -6.93
N ARG A 175 -13.10 -1.22 -7.87
CA ARG A 175 -13.31 -1.06 -9.31
C ARG A 175 -12.80 0.29 -9.85
N LYS A 176 -11.76 0.83 -9.24
CA LYS A 176 -11.09 2.07 -9.61
C LYS A 176 -9.86 1.77 -10.47
N ALA A 177 -10.08 1.51 -11.76
CA ALA A 177 -9.03 1.10 -12.68
C ALA A 177 -7.85 2.09 -12.74
N CYS A 178 -8.13 3.39 -12.77
CA CYS A 178 -7.08 4.42 -12.81
C CYS A 178 -6.17 4.36 -11.56
N GLY A 179 -6.75 4.12 -10.38
CA GLY A 179 -5.98 3.92 -9.17
C GLY A 179 -5.08 2.69 -9.27
N SER A 180 -5.64 1.54 -9.66
CA SER A 180 -4.83 0.31 -9.84
C SER A 180 -3.70 0.48 -10.84
N ILE A 181 -3.95 1.13 -11.98
CA ILE A 181 -2.93 1.39 -13.02
C ILE A 181 -1.86 2.35 -12.49
N GLY A 182 -2.26 3.41 -11.78
CA GLY A 182 -1.32 4.35 -11.17
C GLY A 182 -0.39 3.70 -10.16
N GLU A 183 -0.92 2.80 -9.35
CA GLU A 183 -0.12 2.07 -8.36
C GLU A 183 0.77 0.99 -8.99
N LEU A 184 0.30 0.34 -10.06
CA LEU A 184 1.15 -0.55 -10.85
C LEU A 184 2.32 0.21 -11.50
N LYS A 185 2.07 1.42 -12.01
CA LYS A 185 3.14 2.29 -12.52
C LYS A 185 4.17 2.63 -11.43
N GLN A 186 3.74 2.93 -10.20
CA GLN A 186 4.64 3.18 -9.09
C GLN A 186 5.51 1.95 -8.76
N LEU A 187 4.92 0.74 -8.84
CA LEU A 187 5.65 -0.50 -8.64
C LEU A 187 6.71 -0.72 -9.73
N ASP A 188 6.38 -0.46 -10.98
CA ASP A 188 7.30 -0.54 -12.12
C ASP A 188 8.48 0.43 -11.96
N GLU A 189 8.21 1.67 -11.56
CA GLU A 189 9.24 2.67 -11.26
C GLU A 189 10.13 2.24 -10.08
N SER A 190 9.57 1.62 -9.07
CA SER A 190 10.31 1.07 -7.93
C SER A 190 11.20 -0.12 -8.35
N LEU A 191 10.68 -0.99 -9.22
CA LEU A 191 11.46 -2.08 -9.79
C LEU A 191 12.65 -1.55 -10.61
N ALA A 192 12.47 -0.48 -11.38
CA ALA A 192 13.57 0.16 -12.09
C ALA A 192 14.68 0.65 -11.16
N VAL A 193 14.31 1.20 -9.98
CA VAL A 193 15.27 1.57 -8.93
C VAL A 193 16.04 0.35 -8.42
N ALA A 194 15.34 -0.72 -8.10
CA ALA A 194 15.96 -1.96 -7.62
C ALA A 194 16.89 -2.59 -8.68
N MET A 195 16.50 -2.59 -9.94
CA MET A 195 17.33 -3.09 -11.05
C MET A 195 18.60 -2.26 -11.22
N LYS A 196 18.49 -0.94 -11.16
CA LYS A 196 19.66 -0.05 -11.22
C LYS A 196 20.60 -0.27 -10.04
N PHE A 197 20.08 -0.50 -8.84
CA PHE A 197 20.87 -0.87 -7.67
C PHE A 197 21.64 -2.18 -7.92
N ALA A 198 21.00 -3.20 -8.46
CA ALA A 198 21.62 -4.50 -8.76
C ALA A 198 22.77 -4.41 -9.79
N GLU A 199 22.76 -3.43 -10.70
CA GLU A 199 23.89 -3.20 -11.64
C GLU A 199 25.21 -2.92 -10.92
N SER A 200 25.14 -2.23 -9.78
CA SER A 200 26.33 -1.91 -8.96
C SER A 200 26.53 -2.93 -7.79
N HIS A 201 25.57 -3.78 -7.54
CA HIS A 201 25.56 -4.79 -6.47
C HIS A 201 25.19 -6.19 -7.06
N PRO A 202 26.12 -6.85 -7.76
CA PRO A 202 25.82 -8.04 -8.57
C PRO A 202 25.34 -9.26 -7.76
N ASP A 203 25.54 -9.26 -6.45
CA ASP A 203 25.03 -10.32 -5.56
C ASP A 203 23.58 -10.09 -5.09
N THR A 204 22.88 -9.12 -5.68
CA THR A 204 21.49 -8.81 -5.39
C THR A 204 20.55 -9.76 -6.13
N LEU A 205 19.66 -10.44 -5.40
CA LEU A 205 18.54 -11.17 -5.96
C LEU A 205 17.26 -10.33 -5.90
N ILE A 206 16.63 -10.13 -7.04
CA ILE A 206 15.33 -9.46 -7.15
C ILE A 206 14.26 -10.51 -7.46
N LEU A 207 13.21 -10.57 -6.64
CA LEU A 207 12.03 -11.41 -6.87
C LEU A 207 10.82 -10.51 -7.03
N VAL A 208 10.04 -10.72 -8.09
CA VAL A 208 8.78 -10.01 -8.34
C VAL A 208 7.67 -11.03 -8.42
N THR A 209 6.66 -10.88 -7.59
CA THR A 209 5.50 -11.77 -7.55
C THR A 209 4.26 -11.02 -7.09
N ALA A 210 3.10 -11.60 -7.36
CA ALA A 210 1.86 -11.23 -6.69
C ALA A 210 1.60 -12.22 -5.53
N ASP A 211 0.95 -11.77 -4.48
CA ASP A 211 0.43 -12.61 -3.39
C ASP A 211 -0.75 -13.46 -3.87
N HIS A 212 -1.61 -12.89 -4.73
CA HIS A 212 -2.71 -13.53 -5.44
C HIS A 212 -3.05 -12.79 -6.73
N GLY A 213 -3.80 -13.43 -7.59
CA GLY A 213 -4.42 -12.75 -8.73
C GLY A 213 -5.66 -12.00 -8.27
N GLN A 214 -5.82 -10.76 -8.71
CA GLN A 214 -7.10 -10.09 -8.56
C GLN A 214 -8.09 -10.74 -9.53
N ALA A 215 -9.20 -11.25 -9.01
CA ALA A 215 -10.27 -11.78 -9.85
C ALA A 215 -10.79 -10.65 -10.75
N ALA A 216 -10.31 -10.62 -11.99
CA ALA A 216 -11.04 -9.99 -13.07
C ALA A 216 -12.46 -10.50 -12.92
N GLN A 217 -13.44 -9.63 -12.78
CA GLN A 217 -14.79 -10.04 -12.48
C GLN A 217 -15.22 -11.15 -13.43
N LEU A 218 -15.35 -12.34 -12.92
CA LEU A 218 -16.09 -13.39 -13.60
C LEU A 218 -17.53 -12.87 -13.66
N VAL A 219 -17.87 -12.31 -14.81
CA VAL A 219 -19.26 -11.93 -15.09
C VAL A 219 -19.97 -13.23 -15.41
N PRO A 220 -20.77 -13.79 -14.50
CA PRO A 220 -21.41 -15.08 -14.72
C PRO A 220 -22.48 -15.02 -15.80
N GLU A 221 -22.83 -13.84 -16.26
CA GLU A 221 -23.84 -13.62 -17.29
C GLU A 221 -23.18 -13.38 -18.63
N ARG A 222 -23.65 -14.11 -19.59
CA ARG A 222 -23.28 -13.85 -20.99
C ARG A 222 -23.58 -12.39 -21.28
N THR A 223 -22.56 -11.54 -21.31
CA THR A 223 -22.96 -10.62 -21.97
C THR A 223 -22.67 -9.26 -22.18
N LEU A 224 -22.91 -8.49 -21.33
CA LEU A 224 -22.78 -7.05 -21.38
C LEU A 224 -21.32 -6.60 -21.43
N TYR A 225 -20.44 -7.53 -21.13
CA TYR A 225 -18.99 -7.32 -21.08
C TYR A 225 -18.20 -8.14 -22.10
N SER A 226 -18.88 -8.99 -22.87
CA SER A 226 -18.27 -9.86 -23.89
C SER A 226 -17.88 -9.12 -25.15
N GLY A 227 -17.29 -8.03 -25.09
CA GLY A 227 -16.86 -7.21 -26.23
C GLY A 227 -16.12 -5.97 -25.79
N ILE A 228 -15.86 -5.87 -24.49
CA ILE A 228 -14.94 -4.87 -23.97
C ILE A 228 -13.56 -5.50 -24.03
N PRO A 229 -12.62 -4.92 -24.83
CA PRO A 229 -11.25 -5.39 -24.91
C PRO A 229 -10.54 -5.31 -23.58
#